data_e0451ee724d52677acb1e1ff27787935
#
_entry.id   e0451ee724d52677acb1e1ff27787935
#
_cell.length_a   1.000
_cell.length_b   1.000
_cell.length_c   1.000
_cell.angle_alpha   90.00
_cell.angle_beta   90.00
_cell.angle_gamma   90.00
#
_symmetry.space_group_name_H-M   'P 1'
#
loop_
_entity.id
_entity.type
_entity.pdbx_description
1 polymer ?
#
loop_
_entity_poly.entity_id
_entity_poly.type
_entity_poly.pdbx_seq_one_letter_code
_entity_poly.pdbx_strand_id
1 'polypeptide(L)'
;MNIKIAGAISTGLIIVLAVVLVMPPFLSYQFTPQHVLLLFTIDSKKDTSSWCTQLSQVLEKHDATAAIFLSGSTAEQHPDCITSFSDEIDIGSQGYTGNSIPLIPDYSDQLEEVKKGKQVIDEIGNFDSKLFKSPYGDTDQNIYSLLEKSGILADFSYDTQYNKFHNGQFIWFTIESYDANSFSIDDIPTKSSERINPIIINFENNIAIDEIDDLLSDVKKQRVTFVSASDLVGFELNSMEGL
;
A
#
# COMPACT_ATOMS: atom_id res chain seq x y z
N MET A 1 39.16 11.97 62.59
CA MET A 1 39.46 12.47 61.23
C MET A 1 38.85 11.47 60.24
N ASN A 2 37.60 11.69 59.80
CA ASN A 2 36.95 10.91 58.69
C ASN A 2 35.50 11.32 58.47
N ILE A 3 35.22 12.62 58.23
CA ILE A 3 33.86 13.09 57.93
C ILE A 3 33.82 13.91 56.59
N LYS A 4 34.92 13.96 55.83
CA LYS A 4 34.95 14.76 54.57
C LYS A 4 34.77 13.96 53.27
N ILE A 5 34.62 12.66 53.29
CA ILE A 5 34.48 11.85 52.05
C ILE A 5 33.02 11.51 51.73
N ALA A 6 32.12 11.53 52.72
CA ALA A 6 30.70 11.19 52.48
C ALA A 6 29.91 12.26 51.74
N GLY A 7 30.33 13.53 51.81
CA GLY A 7 29.59 14.65 51.15
C GLY A 7 29.83 14.78 49.66
N ALA A 8 30.97 14.34 49.15
CA ALA A 8 31.30 14.47 47.72
C ALA A 8 30.62 13.39 46.84
N ILE A 9 30.33 12.21 47.39
CA ILE A 9 29.71 11.10 46.70
C ILE A 9 28.20 11.34 46.51
N SER A 10 27.54 11.98 47.52
CA SER A 10 26.09 12.26 47.43
C SER A 10 25.77 13.34 46.41
N THR A 11 26.62 14.38 46.27
CA THR A 11 26.40 15.45 45.30
C THR A 11 26.62 15.02 43.86
N GLY A 12 27.62 14.16 43.63
CA GLY A 12 27.85 13.57 42.29
C GLY A 12 26.71 12.66 41.84
N LEU A 13 26.16 11.86 42.79
CA LEU A 13 25.04 10.95 42.46
C LEU A 13 23.73 11.72 42.14
N ILE A 14 23.48 12.81 42.87
CA ILE A 14 22.29 13.66 42.64
C ILE A 14 22.39 14.39 41.28
N ILE A 15 23.58 14.85 40.88
CA ILE A 15 23.76 15.49 39.56
C ILE A 15 23.61 14.48 38.43
N VAL A 16 24.13 13.28 38.58
CA VAL A 16 23.95 12.21 37.57
C VAL A 16 22.49 11.77 37.49
N LEU A 17 21.78 11.67 38.63
CA LEU A 17 20.36 11.34 38.64
C LEU A 17 19.51 12.47 38.05
N ALA A 18 19.84 13.72 38.30
CA ALA A 18 19.14 14.87 37.70
C ALA A 18 19.35 14.97 36.20
N VAL A 19 20.54 14.65 35.68
CA VAL A 19 20.83 14.61 34.24
C VAL A 19 20.05 13.49 33.58
N VAL A 20 19.93 12.33 34.22
CA VAL A 20 19.14 11.20 33.70
C VAL A 20 17.63 11.47 33.73
N LEU A 21 17.14 12.26 34.72
CA LEU A 21 15.72 12.60 34.84
C LEU A 21 15.28 13.81 34.00
N VAL A 22 16.20 14.67 33.57
CA VAL A 22 15.89 15.85 32.77
C VAL A 22 16.13 15.65 31.28
N MET A 23 16.83 14.59 30.85
CA MET A 23 17.10 14.27 29.46
C MET A 23 16.05 13.40 28.71
N PRO A 24 15.00 12.81 29.33
CA PRO A 24 14.11 11.93 28.60
C PRO A 24 13.29 12.60 27.46
N PRO A 25 12.86 13.86 27.52
CA PRO A 25 12.01 14.35 26.44
C PRO A 25 12.75 14.72 25.15
N PHE A 26 14.07 14.89 25.19
CA PHE A 26 14.83 15.26 23.98
C PHE A 26 15.38 14.08 23.17
N LEU A 27 15.40 12.87 23.72
CA LEU A 27 15.92 11.68 23.04
C LEU A 27 14.81 10.78 22.45
N SER A 28 13.57 11.10 22.70
CA SER A 28 12.42 10.35 22.17
C SER A 28 11.69 11.06 21.01
N TYR A 29 12.36 11.90 20.23
CA TYR A 29 11.92 12.12 18.87
C TYR A 29 12.20 10.81 18.11
N GLN A 30 11.40 9.81 18.36
CA GLN A 30 11.28 8.68 17.45
C GLN A 30 10.72 9.30 16.17
N PHE A 31 11.57 9.52 15.20
CA PHE A 31 11.15 9.75 13.83
C PHE A 31 10.34 8.53 13.45
N THR A 32 9.01 8.63 13.48
CA THR A 32 8.16 7.60 12.89
C THR A 32 8.52 7.55 11.40
N PRO A 33 8.92 6.39 10.88
CA PRO A 33 9.25 6.30 9.46
C PRO A 33 8.03 6.68 8.64
N GLN A 34 8.23 7.33 7.51
CA GLN A 34 7.15 7.56 6.55
C GLN A 34 6.74 6.21 5.96
N HIS A 35 5.43 5.95 5.92
CA HIS A 35 4.89 4.75 5.27
C HIS A 35 4.76 4.98 3.77
N VAL A 36 5.14 4.00 2.98
CA VAL A 36 5.02 4.01 1.52
C VAL A 36 4.30 2.74 1.08
N LEU A 37 3.25 2.91 0.28
CA LEU A 37 2.53 1.84 -0.40
C LEU A 37 2.88 1.89 -1.89
N LEU A 38 3.38 0.77 -2.40
CA LEU A 38 3.66 0.61 -3.83
C LEU A 38 2.45 -0.05 -4.49
N LEU A 39 1.88 0.60 -5.50
CA LEU A 39 0.78 0.05 -6.30
C LEU A 39 1.25 -0.19 -7.73
N PHE A 40 1.12 -1.42 -8.20
CA PHE A 40 1.44 -1.79 -9.57
C PHE A 40 0.17 -2.13 -10.33
N THR A 41 0.01 -1.52 -11.51
CA THR A 41 -1.04 -1.84 -12.48
C THR A 41 -0.43 -2.61 -13.62
N ILE A 42 -0.95 -3.81 -13.92
CA ILE A 42 -0.39 -4.71 -14.92
C ILE A 42 -1.37 -4.91 -16.07
N ASP A 43 -0.99 -4.40 -17.24
CA ASP A 43 -1.67 -4.66 -18.50
C ASP A 43 -1.03 -5.83 -19.25
N SER A 44 -1.84 -6.55 -20.06
CA SER A 44 -1.33 -7.62 -20.91
C SER A 44 -0.51 -7.06 -22.08
N LYS A 45 0.79 -7.38 -22.09
CA LYS A 45 1.75 -7.07 -23.14
C LYS A 45 2.58 -8.30 -23.45
N LYS A 46 3.37 -8.27 -24.51
CA LYS A 46 4.17 -9.43 -24.96
C LYS A 46 5.11 -9.97 -23.88
N ASP A 47 5.69 -9.10 -23.07
CA ASP A 47 6.74 -9.46 -22.11
C ASP A 47 6.24 -9.43 -20.66
N THR A 48 4.91 -9.41 -20.44
CA THR A 48 4.29 -9.22 -19.12
C THR A 48 4.71 -10.30 -18.11
N SER A 49 4.69 -11.58 -18.45
CA SER A 49 5.16 -12.65 -17.54
C SER A 49 6.61 -12.47 -17.11
N SER A 50 7.49 -12.10 -18.03
CA SER A 50 8.91 -11.83 -17.71
C SER A 50 9.06 -10.60 -16.80
N TRP A 51 8.29 -9.57 -17.07
CA TRP A 51 8.27 -8.35 -16.25
C TRP A 51 7.81 -8.65 -14.82
N CYS A 52 6.72 -9.41 -14.65
CA CYS A 52 6.21 -9.80 -13.32
C CYS A 52 7.25 -10.61 -12.53
N THR A 53 7.91 -11.57 -13.17
CA THR A 53 8.96 -12.37 -12.53
C THR A 53 10.14 -11.51 -12.08
N GLN A 54 10.56 -10.55 -12.90
CA GLN A 54 11.64 -9.64 -12.55
C GLN A 54 11.23 -8.65 -11.46
N LEU A 55 9.98 -8.15 -11.49
CA LEU A 55 9.45 -7.30 -10.42
C LEU A 55 9.45 -8.03 -9.08
N SER A 56 9.03 -9.30 -9.05
CA SER A 56 9.06 -10.12 -7.83
C SER A 56 10.47 -10.16 -7.22
N GLN A 57 11.49 -10.37 -8.05
CA GLN A 57 12.89 -10.38 -7.60
C GLN A 57 13.37 -9.01 -7.07
N VAL A 58 12.91 -7.91 -7.68
CA VAL A 58 13.24 -6.57 -7.21
C VAL A 58 12.56 -6.26 -5.88
N LEU A 59 11.30 -6.61 -5.72
CA LEU A 59 10.59 -6.44 -4.44
C LEU A 59 11.25 -7.24 -3.32
N GLU A 60 11.58 -8.50 -3.56
CA GLU A 60 12.32 -9.35 -2.60
C GLU A 60 13.69 -8.75 -2.25
N LYS A 61 14.48 -8.31 -3.25
CA LYS A 61 15.77 -7.66 -3.04
C LYS A 61 15.69 -6.45 -2.10
N HIS A 62 14.59 -5.69 -2.21
CA HIS A 62 14.38 -4.49 -1.40
C HIS A 62 13.61 -4.75 -0.10
N ASP A 63 13.20 -5.99 0.18
CA ASP A 63 12.32 -6.29 1.32
C ASP A 63 11.09 -5.35 1.29
N ALA A 64 10.48 -5.22 0.11
CA ALA A 64 9.41 -4.28 -0.18
C ALA A 64 8.10 -5.02 -0.36
N THR A 65 7.06 -4.59 0.37
CA THR A 65 5.67 -5.01 0.14
C THR A 65 5.03 -4.13 -0.92
N ALA A 66 4.03 -4.67 -1.61
CA ALA A 66 3.31 -3.96 -2.66
C ALA A 66 1.90 -4.51 -2.84
N ALA A 67 1.06 -3.79 -3.58
CA ALA A 67 -0.18 -4.33 -4.12
C ALA A 67 -0.13 -4.32 -5.65
N ILE A 68 -0.50 -5.45 -6.25
CA ILE A 68 -0.52 -5.68 -7.68
C ILE A 68 -1.98 -5.73 -8.13
N PHE A 69 -2.33 -4.93 -9.12
CA PHE A 69 -3.67 -4.90 -9.70
C PHE A 69 -3.61 -5.30 -11.16
N LEU A 70 -4.43 -6.28 -11.55
CA LEU A 70 -4.54 -6.76 -12.92
C LEU A 70 -5.96 -7.19 -13.23
N SER A 71 -6.30 -7.24 -14.53
CA SER A 71 -7.57 -7.81 -14.97
C SER A 71 -7.55 -9.32 -14.95
N GLY A 72 -8.72 -9.95 -14.80
CA GLY A 72 -8.85 -11.40 -14.88
C GLY A 72 -8.32 -11.95 -16.21
N SER A 73 -8.56 -11.26 -17.31
CA SER A 73 -8.04 -11.66 -18.63
C SER A 73 -6.52 -11.57 -18.74
N THR A 74 -5.91 -10.59 -18.09
CA THR A 74 -4.44 -10.50 -17.98
C THR A 74 -3.89 -11.63 -17.12
N ALA A 75 -4.55 -11.95 -16.00
CA ALA A 75 -4.18 -13.08 -15.13
C ALA A 75 -4.24 -14.44 -15.85
N GLU A 76 -5.28 -14.68 -16.65
CA GLU A 76 -5.37 -15.91 -17.47
C GLU A 76 -4.25 -16.03 -18.50
N GLN A 77 -3.86 -14.91 -19.13
CA GLN A 77 -2.78 -14.90 -20.13
C GLN A 77 -1.39 -14.96 -19.49
N HIS A 78 -1.23 -14.42 -18.30
CA HIS A 78 0.04 -14.25 -17.61
C HIS A 78 -0.09 -14.68 -16.13
N PRO A 79 -0.34 -15.96 -15.84
CA PRO A 79 -0.52 -16.43 -14.45
C PRO A 79 0.70 -16.17 -13.55
N ASP A 80 1.88 -16.05 -14.14
CA ASP A 80 3.10 -15.69 -13.41
C ASP A 80 2.99 -14.34 -12.72
N CYS A 81 2.10 -13.44 -13.19
CA CYS A 81 1.81 -12.16 -12.54
C CYS A 81 0.99 -12.30 -11.24
N ILE A 82 0.67 -13.51 -10.84
CA ILE A 82 0.10 -13.85 -9.53
C ILE A 82 1.05 -14.81 -8.81
N THR A 83 1.46 -15.90 -9.48
CA THR A 83 2.15 -17.02 -8.84
C THR A 83 3.64 -16.80 -8.58
N SER A 84 4.26 -15.79 -9.18
CA SER A 84 5.67 -15.45 -8.93
C SER A 84 5.90 -14.57 -7.70
N PHE A 85 4.84 -13.98 -7.14
CA PHE A 85 4.95 -13.13 -5.96
C PHE A 85 4.85 -13.93 -4.67
N SER A 86 5.51 -13.44 -3.61
CA SER A 86 5.38 -14.02 -2.26
C SER A 86 4.04 -13.66 -1.62
N ASP A 87 3.69 -14.35 -0.53
CA ASP A 87 2.46 -14.10 0.25
C ASP A 87 2.43 -12.69 0.89
N GLU A 88 3.55 -11.95 0.89
CA GLU A 88 3.66 -10.58 1.39
C GLU A 88 3.22 -9.53 0.35
N ILE A 89 2.96 -9.96 -0.88
CA ILE A 89 2.49 -9.09 -1.97
C ILE A 89 1.00 -9.28 -2.14
N ASP A 90 0.25 -8.21 -1.95
CA ASP A 90 -1.19 -8.22 -2.15
C ASP A 90 -1.56 -8.25 -3.64
N ILE A 91 -2.54 -9.05 -4.00
CA ILE A 91 -3.06 -9.09 -5.37
C ILE A 91 -4.52 -8.62 -5.36
N GLY A 92 -4.85 -7.66 -6.21
CA GLY A 92 -6.18 -7.09 -6.37
C GLY A 92 -6.69 -7.17 -7.81
N SER A 93 -7.99 -6.99 -7.97
CA SER A 93 -8.68 -7.07 -9.27
C SER A 93 -8.88 -5.69 -9.90
N GLN A 94 -8.85 -5.67 -11.25
CA GLN A 94 -9.30 -4.55 -12.10
C GLN A 94 -10.53 -4.91 -12.96
N GLY A 95 -11.37 -5.84 -12.50
CA GLY A 95 -12.41 -6.44 -13.32
C GLY A 95 -11.85 -7.55 -14.19
N TYR A 96 -12.68 -8.07 -15.10
CA TYR A 96 -12.26 -9.18 -15.95
C TYR A 96 -11.55 -8.73 -17.23
N THR A 97 -12.13 -7.78 -17.96
CA THR A 97 -11.56 -7.33 -19.25
C THR A 97 -10.52 -6.21 -19.10
N GLY A 98 -10.49 -5.50 -17.96
CA GLY A 98 -9.68 -4.31 -17.77
C GLY A 98 -10.24 -3.07 -18.49
N ASN A 99 -11.50 -3.10 -18.94
CA ASN A 99 -12.18 -1.93 -19.48
C ASN A 99 -12.74 -1.06 -18.37
N SER A 100 -12.94 0.24 -18.66
CA SER A 100 -13.59 1.17 -17.75
C SER A 100 -14.99 0.68 -17.36
N ILE A 101 -15.22 0.38 -16.08
CA ILE A 101 -16.49 -0.14 -15.57
C ILE A 101 -17.67 0.80 -15.87
N PRO A 102 -17.55 2.13 -15.66
CA PRO A 102 -18.63 3.09 -15.98
C PRO A 102 -19.08 3.09 -17.45
N LEU A 103 -18.23 2.62 -18.36
CA LEU A 103 -18.58 2.56 -19.79
C LEU A 103 -19.38 1.31 -20.16
N ILE A 104 -19.53 0.34 -19.26
CA ILE A 104 -20.40 -0.83 -19.44
C ILE A 104 -21.84 -0.39 -19.18
N PRO A 105 -22.77 -0.49 -20.19
CA PRO A 105 -24.09 0.17 -20.09
C PRO A 105 -24.99 -0.42 -18.98
N ASP A 106 -24.96 -1.74 -18.81
CA ASP A 106 -25.88 -2.43 -17.90
C ASP A 106 -25.22 -2.75 -16.55
N TYR A 107 -25.91 -2.43 -15.47
CA TYR A 107 -25.44 -2.71 -14.11
C TYR A 107 -25.15 -4.19 -13.86
N SER A 108 -25.94 -5.11 -14.44
CA SER A 108 -25.70 -6.54 -14.35
C SER A 108 -24.37 -6.95 -14.97
N ASP A 109 -24.03 -6.34 -16.10
CA ASP A 109 -22.80 -6.62 -16.82
C ASP A 109 -21.59 -6.00 -16.11
N GLN A 110 -21.76 -4.81 -15.51
CA GLN A 110 -20.76 -4.21 -14.62
C GLN A 110 -20.47 -5.13 -13.42
N LEU A 111 -21.52 -5.70 -12.80
CA LEU A 111 -21.37 -6.60 -11.67
C LEU A 111 -20.68 -7.91 -12.06
N GLU A 112 -21.01 -8.46 -13.22
CA GLU A 112 -20.37 -9.66 -13.75
C GLU A 112 -18.90 -9.42 -14.07
N GLU A 113 -18.58 -8.27 -14.67
CA GLU A 113 -17.21 -7.83 -14.96
C GLU A 113 -16.34 -7.82 -13.70
N VAL A 114 -16.83 -7.20 -12.61
CA VAL A 114 -16.11 -7.14 -11.33
C VAL A 114 -15.98 -8.53 -10.70
N LYS A 115 -17.09 -9.29 -10.62
CA LYS A 115 -17.10 -10.62 -9.98
C LYS A 115 -16.20 -11.62 -10.71
N LYS A 116 -16.29 -11.66 -12.03
CA LYS A 116 -15.52 -12.57 -12.85
C LYS A 116 -14.02 -12.28 -12.75
N GLY A 117 -13.65 -10.99 -12.77
CA GLY A 117 -12.27 -10.57 -12.60
C GLY A 117 -11.68 -11.06 -11.28
N LYS A 118 -12.39 -10.78 -10.16
CA LYS A 118 -12.00 -11.30 -8.85
C LYS A 118 -11.90 -12.82 -8.81
N GLN A 119 -12.92 -13.52 -9.31
CA GLN A 119 -12.97 -14.99 -9.28
C GLN A 119 -11.77 -15.62 -9.99
N VAL A 120 -11.41 -15.14 -11.17
CA VAL A 120 -10.26 -15.65 -11.93
C VAL A 120 -8.95 -15.45 -11.14
N ILE A 121 -8.76 -14.29 -10.55
CA ILE A 121 -7.58 -13.98 -9.74
C ILE A 121 -7.50 -14.88 -8.51
N ASP A 122 -8.61 -15.07 -7.80
CA ASP A 122 -8.70 -15.92 -6.62
C ASP A 122 -8.41 -17.40 -6.97
N GLU A 123 -8.92 -17.87 -8.09
CA GLU A 123 -8.71 -19.25 -8.55
C GLU A 123 -7.24 -19.50 -8.92
N ILE A 124 -6.59 -18.56 -9.63
CA ILE A 124 -5.17 -18.69 -10.00
C ILE A 124 -4.26 -18.61 -8.78
N GLY A 125 -4.53 -17.67 -7.87
CA GLY A 125 -3.72 -17.43 -6.68
C GLY A 125 -4.05 -18.35 -5.50
N ASN A 126 -5.20 -19.05 -5.54
CA ASN A 126 -5.73 -19.84 -4.42
C ASN A 126 -5.89 -19.04 -3.12
N PHE A 127 -6.42 -17.81 -3.23
CA PHE A 127 -6.72 -16.91 -2.12
C PHE A 127 -8.08 -16.21 -2.34
N ASP A 128 -8.51 -15.33 -1.44
CA ASP A 128 -9.73 -14.51 -1.53
C ASP A 128 -9.34 -13.03 -1.50
N SER A 129 -9.05 -12.46 -2.67
CA SER A 129 -8.69 -11.04 -2.79
C SER A 129 -9.81 -10.13 -2.33
N LYS A 130 -9.47 -9.12 -1.53
CA LYS A 130 -10.40 -8.09 -1.02
C LYS A 130 -10.13 -6.71 -1.64
N LEU A 131 -9.20 -6.62 -2.56
CA LEU A 131 -8.69 -5.36 -3.11
C LEU A 131 -9.16 -5.17 -4.54
N PHE A 132 -9.46 -3.91 -4.86
CA PHE A 132 -9.85 -3.49 -6.19
C PHE A 132 -9.20 -2.16 -6.56
N LYS A 133 -8.92 -2.00 -7.84
CA LYS A 133 -8.55 -0.72 -8.43
C LYS A 133 -9.21 -0.63 -9.80
N SER A 134 -10.07 0.38 -10.01
CA SER A 134 -10.76 0.52 -11.29
C SER A 134 -9.76 0.76 -12.43
N PRO A 135 -9.98 0.13 -13.60
CA PRO A 135 -9.21 0.45 -14.80
C PRO A 135 -9.24 1.95 -15.06
N TYR A 136 -8.07 2.52 -15.37
CA TYR A 136 -7.87 3.97 -15.61
C TYR A 136 -8.23 4.86 -14.41
N GLY A 137 -8.54 4.30 -13.24
CA GLY A 137 -9.06 5.02 -12.09
C GLY A 137 -10.52 5.46 -12.22
N ASP A 138 -11.21 5.08 -13.29
CA ASP A 138 -12.58 5.49 -13.59
C ASP A 138 -13.57 4.89 -12.59
N THR A 139 -14.35 5.74 -11.94
CA THR A 139 -15.41 5.32 -11.01
C THR A 139 -16.70 6.10 -11.24
N ASP A 140 -17.83 5.52 -10.82
CA ASP A 140 -19.13 6.16 -10.79
C ASP A 140 -19.89 5.84 -9.50
N GLN A 141 -21.12 6.32 -9.39
CA GLN A 141 -21.96 6.10 -8.20
C GLN A 141 -22.32 4.62 -7.95
N ASN A 142 -22.16 3.74 -8.94
CA ASN A 142 -22.51 2.31 -8.84
C ASN A 142 -21.36 1.51 -8.23
N ILE A 143 -20.12 2.00 -8.33
CA ILE A 143 -18.91 1.23 -8.02
C ILE A 143 -18.96 0.58 -6.62
N TYR A 144 -19.42 1.31 -5.62
CA TYR A 144 -19.54 0.77 -4.24
C TYR A 144 -20.41 -0.46 -4.16
N SER A 145 -21.60 -0.38 -4.76
CA SER A 145 -22.55 -1.48 -4.74
C SER A 145 -22.03 -2.70 -5.52
N LEU A 146 -21.25 -2.46 -6.56
CA LEU A 146 -20.59 -3.51 -7.35
C LEU A 146 -19.54 -4.22 -6.50
N LEU A 147 -18.65 -3.45 -5.86
CA LEU A 147 -17.55 -3.98 -5.05
C LEU A 147 -18.06 -4.72 -3.81
N GLU A 148 -19.04 -4.14 -3.08
CA GLU A 148 -19.69 -4.77 -1.93
C GLU A 148 -20.31 -6.12 -2.31
N LYS A 149 -21.09 -6.17 -3.40
CA LYS A 149 -21.71 -7.42 -3.90
C LYS A 149 -20.71 -8.44 -4.45
N SER A 150 -19.50 -8.01 -4.71
CA SER A 150 -18.39 -8.86 -5.15
C SER A 150 -17.50 -9.32 -4.00
N GLY A 151 -17.80 -8.91 -2.75
CA GLY A 151 -17.02 -9.26 -1.56
C GLY A 151 -15.68 -8.55 -1.46
N ILE A 152 -15.52 -7.43 -2.17
CA ILE A 152 -14.33 -6.56 -2.11
C ILE A 152 -14.50 -5.60 -0.92
N LEU A 153 -13.42 -5.33 -0.21
CA LEU A 153 -13.42 -4.48 0.99
C LEU A 153 -12.75 -3.13 0.77
N ALA A 154 -11.83 -3.03 -0.19
CA ALA A 154 -11.07 -1.81 -0.40
C ALA A 154 -10.91 -1.46 -1.88
N ASP A 155 -11.03 -0.17 -2.19
CA ASP A 155 -10.83 0.40 -3.51
C ASP A 155 -9.67 1.39 -3.51
N PHE A 156 -8.73 1.20 -4.45
CA PHE A 156 -7.55 2.02 -4.66
C PHE A 156 -7.62 2.87 -5.93
N SER A 157 -8.83 3.13 -6.43
CA SER A 157 -9.07 3.99 -7.59
C SER A 157 -8.81 5.47 -7.27
N TYR A 158 -8.49 6.27 -8.29
CA TYR A 158 -7.98 7.64 -8.11
C TYR A 158 -9.04 8.69 -7.81
N ASP A 159 -10.32 8.44 -8.09
CA ASP A 159 -11.34 9.47 -7.94
C ASP A 159 -11.77 9.66 -6.49
N THR A 160 -11.43 10.82 -5.95
CA THR A 160 -11.69 11.20 -4.54
C THR A 160 -13.08 11.76 -4.29
N GLN A 161 -13.94 11.90 -5.31
CA GLN A 161 -15.24 12.58 -5.16
C GLN A 161 -16.25 11.78 -4.34
N TYR A 162 -16.03 10.48 -4.19
CA TYR A 162 -16.98 9.55 -3.58
C TYR A 162 -16.52 8.97 -2.25
N ASN A 163 -15.71 9.70 -1.50
CA ASN A 163 -15.24 9.34 -0.15
C ASN A 163 -16.39 9.05 0.81
N LYS A 164 -17.00 7.88 0.76
CA LYS A 164 -18.01 7.49 1.73
C LYS A 164 -17.86 6.04 2.15
N PHE A 165 -17.71 5.85 3.46
CA PHE A 165 -17.95 4.58 4.10
C PHE A 165 -19.34 4.08 3.79
N HIS A 166 -19.47 2.92 3.21
CA HIS A 166 -20.73 2.24 3.05
C HIS A 166 -20.83 1.14 4.10
N ASN A 167 -21.71 1.33 5.10
CA ASN A 167 -22.05 0.36 6.15
C ASN A 167 -20.88 -0.18 7.01
N GLY A 168 -19.79 0.56 7.18
CA GLY A 168 -18.70 0.17 8.08
C GLY A 168 -17.86 -1.03 7.61
N GLN A 169 -18.04 -1.51 6.38
CA GLN A 169 -17.32 -2.68 5.85
C GLN A 169 -16.48 -2.38 4.60
N PHE A 170 -16.59 -1.19 4.04
CA PHE A 170 -15.90 -0.82 2.83
C PHE A 170 -14.98 0.37 3.05
N ILE A 171 -13.74 0.27 2.60
CA ILE A 171 -12.72 1.29 2.79
C ILE A 171 -12.30 1.86 1.45
N TRP A 172 -12.24 3.17 1.39
CA TRP A 172 -11.72 3.91 0.27
C TRP A 172 -10.48 4.69 0.68
N PHE A 173 -9.39 4.48 -0.07
CA PHE A 173 -8.16 5.19 0.18
C PHE A 173 -8.06 6.44 -0.69
N THR A 174 -8.22 7.61 -0.07
CA THR A 174 -8.08 8.94 -0.70
C THR A 174 -6.74 9.57 -0.37
N ILE A 175 -5.70 8.81 -0.49
CA ILE A 175 -4.37 9.27 -0.13
C ILE A 175 -3.74 9.91 -1.37
N GLU A 176 -2.93 10.94 -1.14
CA GLU A 176 -2.12 11.54 -2.18
C GLU A 176 -1.27 10.46 -2.85
N SER A 177 -1.46 10.30 -4.14
CA SER A 177 -0.76 9.28 -4.92
C SER A 177 0.08 9.94 -6.00
N TYR A 178 1.24 9.37 -6.25
CA TYR A 178 2.21 9.86 -7.21
C TYR A 178 2.38 8.83 -8.33
N ASP A 179 2.44 9.30 -9.57
CA ASP A 179 2.89 8.47 -10.69
C ASP A 179 4.42 8.28 -10.57
N ALA A 180 4.88 7.03 -10.66
CA ALA A 180 6.29 6.70 -10.50
C ALA A 180 7.20 7.41 -11.52
N ASN A 181 6.69 7.73 -12.72
CA ASN A 181 7.45 8.47 -13.73
C ASN A 181 7.69 9.94 -13.34
N SER A 182 6.87 10.50 -12.47
CA SER A 182 6.97 11.91 -12.02
C SER A 182 7.38 12.05 -10.55
N PHE A 183 7.45 10.94 -9.81
CA PHE A 183 7.76 10.93 -8.39
C PHE A 183 9.20 11.37 -8.15
N SER A 184 9.38 12.26 -7.17
CA SER A 184 10.69 12.67 -6.67
C SER A 184 10.85 12.26 -5.21
N ILE A 185 12.04 11.86 -4.83
CA ILE A 185 12.39 11.59 -3.42
C ILE A 185 12.08 12.79 -2.52
N ASP A 186 12.14 14.01 -3.06
CA ASP A 186 11.80 15.24 -2.34
C ASP A 186 10.29 15.36 -2.03
N ASP A 187 9.44 14.56 -2.67
CA ASP A 187 8.00 14.47 -2.39
C ASP A 187 7.71 13.70 -1.10
N ILE A 188 8.69 12.94 -0.57
CA ILE A 188 8.56 12.26 0.71
C ILE A 188 8.59 13.29 1.86
N PRO A 189 7.49 13.48 2.61
CA PRO A 189 7.45 14.42 3.72
C PRO A 189 8.50 14.07 4.78
N THR A 190 9.24 15.06 5.24
CA THR A 190 10.24 14.89 6.30
C THR A 190 9.62 14.67 7.69
N LYS A 191 8.30 14.83 7.81
CA LYS A 191 7.54 14.62 9.06
C LYS A 191 6.36 13.72 8.80
N SER A 192 6.31 12.58 9.46
CA SER A 192 5.11 11.75 9.50
C SER A 192 4.04 12.44 10.37
N SER A 193 2.79 12.37 9.93
CA SER A 193 1.64 12.68 10.78
C SER A 193 1.44 11.57 11.81
N GLU A 194 0.74 11.86 12.94
CA GLU A 194 0.42 10.84 13.96
C GLU A 194 -0.49 9.71 13.41
N ARG A 195 -1.08 9.88 12.23
CA ARG A 195 -1.85 8.85 11.51
C ARG A 195 -0.96 8.16 10.51
N ILE A 196 -1.17 6.85 10.31
CA ILE A 196 -0.59 6.12 9.19
C ILE A 196 -1.24 6.68 7.93
N ASN A 197 -0.54 7.57 7.28
CA ASN A 197 -0.96 8.19 6.04
C ASN A 197 0.14 7.88 5.02
N PRO A 198 0.08 6.71 4.34
CA PRO A 198 1.15 6.30 3.45
C PRO A 198 1.18 7.20 2.23
N ILE A 199 2.37 7.40 1.69
CA ILE A 199 2.54 7.88 0.32
C ILE A 199 2.27 6.70 -0.60
N ILE A 200 1.40 6.89 -1.59
CA ILE A 200 1.14 5.88 -2.62
C ILE A 200 1.95 6.23 -3.86
N ILE A 201 2.78 5.29 -4.31
CA ILE A 201 3.49 5.41 -5.57
C ILE A 201 2.88 4.40 -6.55
N ASN A 202 2.32 4.93 -7.65
CA ASN A 202 1.67 4.13 -8.67
C ASN A 202 2.64 3.83 -9.82
N PHE A 203 2.73 2.56 -10.15
CA PHE A 203 3.52 2.04 -11.26
C PHE A 203 2.61 1.39 -12.30
N GLU A 204 2.96 1.55 -13.55
CA GLU A 204 2.43 0.75 -14.65
C GLU A 204 3.53 -0.15 -15.20
N ASN A 205 3.18 -1.29 -15.80
CA ASN A 205 4.16 -2.21 -16.37
C ASN A 205 4.77 -1.74 -17.72
N ASN A 206 4.81 -0.43 -17.93
CA ASN A 206 5.57 0.25 -18.98
C ASN A 206 6.93 0.80 -18.48
N ILE A 207 7.14 0.79 -17.14
CA ILE A 207 8.38 1.22 -16.51
C ILE A 207 9.39 0.06 -16.56
N ALA A 208 10.63 0.38 -16.87
CA ALA A 208 11.69 -0.61 -16.89
C ALA A 208 12.03 -1.11 -15.48
N ILE A 209 12.37 -2.38 -15.36
CA ILE A 209 12.63 -3.02 -14.04
C ILE A 209 13.84 -2.38 -13.32
N ASP A 210 14.87 -1.98 -14.06
CA ASP A 210 16.03 -1.30 -13.51
C ASP A 210 15.68 0.10 -12.97
N GLU A 211 14.76 0.83 -13.60
CA GLU A 211 14.25 2.10 -13.08
C GLU A 211 13.49 1.91 -11.77
N ILE A 212 12.71 0.81 -11.64
CA ILE A 212 12.03 0.46 -10.39
C ILE A 212 13.06 0.11 -9.31
N ASP A 213 14.06 -0.69 -9.64
CA ASP A 213 15.14 -1.09 -8.72
C ASP A 213 15.90 0.12 -8.17
N ASP A 214 16.24 1.06 -9.03
CA ASP A 214 16.91 2.31 -8.66
C ASP A 214 16.02 3.19 -7.77
N LEU A 215 14.73 3.35 -8.12
CA LEU A 215 13.79 4.13 -7.33
C LEU A 215 13.59 3.53 -5.93
N LEU A 216 13.42 2.21 -5.80
CA LEU A 216 13.30 1.56 -4.50
C LEU A 216 14.57 1.69 -3.66
N SER A 217 15.74 1.63 -4.30
CA SER A 217 17.02 1.90 -3.64
C SER A 217 17.07 3.30 -3.03
N ASP A 218 16.57 4.30 -3.74
CA ASP A 218 16.56 5.68 -3.31
C ASP A 218 15.50 5.94 -2.22
N VAL A 219 14.31 5.38 -2.37
CA VAL A 219 13.23 5.46 -1.36
C VAL A 219 13.70 4.85 -0.03
N LYS A 220 14.38 3.71 -0.04
CA LYS A 220 14.93 3.10 1.19
C LYS A 220 15.93 3.98 1.95
N LYS A 221 16.66 4.86 1.27
CA LYS A 221 17.59 5.81 1.92
C LYS A 221 16.86 6.85 2.78
N GLN A 222 15.56 7.05 2.57
CA GLN A 222 14.74 8.05 3.26
C GLN A 222 14.12 7.55 4.58
N ARG A 223 14.54 6.38 5.11
CA ARG A 223 13.97 5.79 6.33
C ARG A 223 12.45 5.56 6.25
N VAL A 224 12.00 5.07 5.12
CA VAL A 224 10.60 4.67 4.92
C VAL A 224 10.36 3.25 5.42
N THR A 225 9.09 2.94 5.67
CA THR A 225 8.60 1.58 5.85
C THR A 225 7.62 1.28 4.73
N PHE A 226 7.88 0.24 3.94
CA PHE A 226 6.88 -0.27 3.01
C PHE A 226 5.76 -0.94 3.79
N VAL A 227 4.52 -0.65 3.38
CA VAL A 227 3.31 -1.20 4.00
C VAL A 227 2.49 -1.93 2.95
N SER A 228 1.83 -3.01 3.34
CA SER A 228 0.91 -3.72 2.46
C SER A 228 -0.44 -3.01 2.38
N ALA A 229 -1.17 -3.23 1.30
CA ALA A 229 -2.54 -2.74 1.18
C ALA A 229 -3.47 -3.41 2.20
N SER A 230 -3.28 -4.70 2.46
CA SER A 230 -4.04 -5.47 3.45
C SER A 230 -3.85 -4.96 4.88
N ASP A 231 -2.63 -4.57 5.26
CA ASP A 231 -2.35 -3.98 6.58
C ASP A 231 -3.07 -2.64 6.75
N LEU A 232 -3.07 -1.79 5.71
CA LEU A 232 -3.80 -0.52 5.73
C LEU A 232 -5.31 -0.74 5.87
N VAL A 233 -5.88 -1.69 5.14
CA VAL A 233 -7.29 -2.07 5.26
C VAL A 233 -7.60 -2.54 6.67
N GLY A 234 -6.79 -3.43 7.24
CA GLY A 234 -6.95 -3.92 8.60
C GLY A 234 -6.84 -2.81 9.65
N PHE A 235 -5.93 -1.87 9.47
CA PHE A 235 -5.79 -0.72 10.36
C PHE A 235 -7.01 0.18 10.35
N GLU A 236 -7.54 0.52 9.17
CA GLU A 236 -8.75 1.36 9.04
C GLU A 236 -9.99 0.65 9.63
N LEU A 237 -10.20 -0.62 9.35
CA LEU A 237 -11.31 -1.39 9.94
C LEU A 237 -11.26 -1.39 11.47
N ASN A 238 -10.09 -1.64 12.06
CA ASN A 238 -9.91 -1.62 13.51
C ASN A 238 -10.13 -0.23 14.12
N SER A 239 -9.78 0.83 13.42
CA SER A 239 -10.00 2.22 13.87
C SER A 239 -11.49 2.58 13.92
N MET A 240 -12.32 1.93 13.10
CA MET A 240 -13.76 2.16 13.03
C MET A 240 -14.55 1.38 14.08
N GLU A 241 -14.08 0.20 14.49
CA GLU A 241 -14.71 -0.58 15.56
C GLU A 241 -14.54 0.07 16.96
N GLY A 242 -13.61 1.01 17.09
CA GLY A 242 -13.34 1.76 18.33
C GLY A 242 -14.15 3.06 18.50
N LEU A 243 -15.02 3.40 17.54
CA LEU A 243 -15.91 4.57 17.55
C LEU A 243 -17.35 4.15 17.86
#